data_5dae3c89f002a42d97802df34f427542
#
_entry.id   5dae3c89f002a42d97802df34f427542
#
_cell.length_a   1.000
_cell.length_b   1.000
_cell.length_c   1.000
_cell.angle_alpha   90.00
_cell.angle_beta   90.00
_cell.angle_gamma   90.00
#
_symmetry.space_group_name_H-M   'P 1'
#
loop_
_entity.id
_entity.type
_entity.pdbx_description
1 polymer ?
#
loop_
_entity_poly.entity_id
_entity_poly.type
_entity_poly.pdbx_seq_one_letter_code
_entity_poly.pdbx_strand_id
1 'polypeptide(L)'
;MNRAYGLSIPQTLEEVCDPQRVALLVYDMQVGILSQIKNADQITRHVLKVLTAARSARVRVFFSRHLSLPKELMGMFQFRMAMAWQRSDSPEQVNPWFLRDAPGFQIVPELSPLPTEGVFDKLTMSAFEATWLDFALRDCGINAFIIVGVATEIGIEPTVRHGADLGYIPVLVTDACGGGNEEAAKRSIESLKFAGDALITDTETICDVLRKRSGIRSA
;
A
#
# COMPACT_ATOMS: atom_id res chain seq x y z
N MET A 1 4.74 -23.68 -10.91
CA MET A 1 3.26 -23.51 -10.78
C MET A 1 2.60 -24.87 -10.63
N ASN A 2 1.94 -25.11 -9.51
CA ASN A 2 1.16 -26.33 -9.28
C ASN A 2 -0.22 -26.23 -9.93
N ARG A 3 -0.83 -27.39 -10.25
CA ARG A 3 -2.20 -27.44 -10.81
C ARG A 3 -3.08 -28.39 -9.99
N ALA A 4 -4.25 -27.88 -9.61
CA ALA A 4 -5.27 -28.68 -8.92
C ALA A 4 -6.67 -28.15 -9.28
N TYR A 5 -7.61 -29.06 -9.52
CA TYR A 5 -9.02 -28.72 -9.77
C TYR A 5 -9.23 -27.63 -10.85
N GLY A 6 -8.43 -27.66 -11.92
CA GLY A 6 -8.49 -26.67 -13.00
C GLY A 6 -7.80 -25.33 -12.69
N LEU A 7 -7.27 -25.15 -11.47
CA LEU A 7 -6.58 -23.93 -11.05
C LEU A 7 -5.07 -24.04 -11.27
N SER A 8 -4.46 -22.91 -11.60
CA SER A 8 -3.01 -22.71 -11.60
C SER A 8 -2.63 -22.02 -10.29
N ILE A 9 -1.90 -22.71 -9.42
CA ILE A 9 -1.55 -22.25 -8.06
C ILE A 9 -0.10 -21.79 -8.09
N PRO A 10 0.19 -20.48 -8.05
CA PRO A 10 1.54 -19.96 -8.07
C PRO A 10 2.26 -20.29 -6.76
N GLN A 11 3.55 -20.66 -6.86
CA GLN A 11 4.36 -21.08 -5.72
C GLN A 11 5.54 -20.13 -5.45
N THR A 12 5.95 -19.37 -6.46
CA THR A 12 7.10 -18.46 -6.36
C THR A 12 6.69 -17.02 -6.62
N LEU A 13 7.54 -16.10 -6.20
CA LEU A 13 7.32 -14.67 -6.43
C LEU A 13 7.19 -14.34 -7.93
N GLU A 14 8.00 -14.98 -8.77
CA GLU A 14 7.93 -14.82 -10.22
C GLU A 14 6.59 -15.30 -10.81
N GLU A 15 6.03 -16.38 -10.26
CA GLU A 15 4.73 -16.90 -10.72
C GLU A 15 3.56 -16.02 -10.29
N VAL A 16 3.66 -15.36 -9.12
CA VAL A 16 2.66 -14.41 -8.61
C VAL A 16 2.74 -13.07 -9.34
N CYS A 17 3.94 -12.57 -9.62
CA CYS A 17 4.16 -11.25 -10.21
C CYS A 17 4.08 -11.27 -11.74
N ASP A 18 3.03 -11.89 -12.30
CA ASP A 18 2.69 -11.74 -13.72
C ASP A 18 2.11 -10.32 -13.93
N PRO A 19 2.74 -9.47 -14.79
CA PRO A 19 2.30 -8.10 -15.02
C PRO A 19 0.84 -7.93 -15.45
N GLN A 20 0.23 -8.96 -16.04
CA GLN A 20 -1.18 -8.94 -16.43
C GLN A 20 -2.13 -9.26 -15.27
N ARG A 21 -1.64 -9.87 -14.20
CA ARG A 21 -2.42 -10.41 -13.08
C ARG A 21 -2.02 -9.86 -11.72
N VAL A 22 -1.00 -9.02 -11.66
CA VAL A 22 -0.55 -8.31 -10.45
C VAL A 22 -0.76 -6.81 -10.61
N ALA A 23 -1.05 -6.11 -9.50
CA ALA A 23 -1.04 -4.66 -9.42
C ALA A 23 -0.01 -4.18 -8.39
N LEU A 24 0.46 -2.95 -8.52
CA LEU A 24 1.21 -2.26 -7.47
C LEU A 24 0.27 -1.32 -6.72
N LEU A 25 0.19 -1.44 -5.41
CA LEU A 25 -0.48 -0.53 -4.51
C LEU A 25 0.57 0.32 -3.76
N VAL A 26 0.63 1.60 -4.08
CA VAL A 26 1.43 2.62 -3.37
C VAL A 26 0.54 3.21 -2.29
N TYR A 27 0.80 2.81 -1.04
CA TYR A 27 -0.08 3.09 0.08
C TYR A 27 0.32 4.36 0.81
N ASP A 28 -0.57 5.35 0.81
CA ASP A 28 -0.57 6.60 1.61
C ASP A 28 0.78 7.37 1.65
N MET A 29 1.49 7.42 0.53
CA MET A 29 2.76 8.16 0.41
C MET A 29 2.50 9.67 0.29
N GLN A 30 1.87 10.22 1.33
CA GLN A 30 1.44 11.62 1.43
C GLN A 30 2.45 12.45 2.24
N VAL A 31 2.60 13.71 1.85
CA VAL A 31 3.54 14.67 2.49
C VAL A 31 3.36 14.72 4.01
N GLY A 32 2.10 14.83 4.48
CA GLY A 32 1.81 14.96 5.91
C GLY A 32 1.98 13.65 6.70
N ILE A 33 1.88 12.48 6.06
CA ILE A 33 2.16 11.20 6.73
C ILE A 33 3.67 11.00 6.80
N LEU A 34 4.37 11.19 5.69
CA LEU A 34 5.82 11.00 5.63
C LEU A 34 6.59 11.95 6.55
N SER A 35 6.09 13.16 6.80
CA SER A 35 6.69 14.09 7.76
C SER A 35 6.76 13.55 9.19
N GLN A 36 6.01 12.49 9.51
CA GLN A 36 5.97 11.82 10.81
C GLN A 36 6.85 10.55 10.86
N ILE A 37 7.46 10.16 9.74
CA ILE A 37 8.25 8.93 9.59
C ILE A 37 9.74 9.26 9.58
N LYS A 38 10.52 8.70 10.50
CA LYS A 38 11.95 9.03 10.67
C LYS A 38 12.81 8.75 9.45
N ASN A 39 12.54 7.66 8.74
CA ASN A 39 13.30 7.20 7.56
C ASN A 39 12.53 7.41 6.25
N ALA A 40 11.66 8.45 6.19
CA ALA A 40 10.78 8.75 5.06
C ALA A 40 11.53 8.82 3.72
N ASP A 41 12.70 9.48 3.68
CA ASP A 41 13.51 9.60 2.45
C ASP A 41 14.01 8.26 1.93
N GLN A 42 14.40 7.35 2.82
CA GLN A 42 14.85 6.02 2.42
C GLN A 42 13.67 5.21 1.87
N ILE A 43 12.54 5.22 2.56
CA ILE A 43 11.32 4.55 2.13
C ILE A 43 10.88 5.09 0.77
N THR A 44 10.84 6.41 0.60
CA THR A 44 10.47 7.06 -0.67
C THR A 44 11.38 6.61 -1.82
N ARG A 45 12.70 6.51 -1.58
CA ARG A 45 13.64 5.98 -2.60
C ARG A 45 13.35 4.52 -2.96
N HIS A 46 13.02 3.66 -1.99
CA HIS A 46 12.68 2.26 -2.24
C HIS A 46 11.34 2.16 -3.00
N VAL A 47 10.32 2.89 -2.57
CA VAL A 47 9.03 2.97 -3.26
C VAL A 47 9.21 3.43 -4.71
N LEU A 48 10.02 4.47 -4.95
CA LEU A 48 10.31 4.98 -6.30
C LEU A 48 10.99 3.91 -7.19
N LYS A 49 11.91 3.11 -6.63
CA LYS A 49 12.53 1.99 -7.37
C LYS A 49 11.49 0.95 -7.79
N VAL A 50 10.65 0.51 -6.86
CA VAL A 50 9.58 -0.46 -7.14
C VAL A 50 8.58 0.10 -8.15
N LEU A 51 8.15 1.35 -7.97
CA LEU A 51 7.23 2.04 -8.88
C LEU A 51 7.81 2.14 -10.31
N THR A 52 9.09 2.49 -10.43
CA THR A 52 9.77 2.56 -11.73
C THR A 52 9.84 1.18 -12.41
N ALA A 53 10.16 0.13 -11.65
CA ALA A 53 10.19 -1.24 -12.17
C ALA A 53 8.79 -1.72 -12.60
N ALA A 54 7.75 -1.42 -11.80
CA ALA A 54 6.36 -1.76 -12.11
C ALA A 54 5.87 -1.05 -13.39
N ARG A 55 6.13 0.26 -13.52
CA ARG A 55 5.82 1.03 -14.73
C ARG A 55 6.52 0.46 -15.97
N SER A 56 7.81 0.13 -15.85
CA SER A 56 8.57 -0.48 -16.94
C SER A 56 8.03 -1.87 -17.34
N ALA A 57 7.55 -2.64 -16.38
CA ALA A 57 6.93 -3.93 -16.60
C ALA A 57 5.44 -3.83 -17.02
N ARG A 58 4.87 -2.62 -17.14
CA ARG A 58 3.47 -2.36 -17.46
C ARG A 58 2.49 -2.98 -16.45
N VAL A 59 2.91 -3.07 -15.20
CA VAL A 59 2.05 -3.42 -14.07
C VAL A 59 1.09 -2.26 -13.81
N ARG A 60 -0.19 -2.55 -13.55
CA ARG A 60 -1.16 -1.53 -13.16
C ARG A 60 -0.82 -0.96 -11.79
N VAL A 61 -0.85 0.36 -11.65
CA VAL A 61 -0.47 1.05 -10.44
C VAL A 61 -1.67 1.78 -9.85
N PHE A 62 -1.83 1.63 -8.54
CA PHE A 62 -2.85 2.30 -7.74
C PHE A 62 -2.20 3.02 -6.56
N PHE A 63 -2.66 4.24 -6.28
CA PHE A 63 -2.23 5.04 -5.15
C PHE A 63 -3.42 5.25 -4.21
N SER A 64 -3.25 4.95 -2.93
CA SER A 64 -4.21 5.37 -1.92
C SER A 64 -3.77 6.67 -1.26
N ARG A 65 -4.76 7.46 -0.81
CA ARG A 65 -4.55 8.61 0.07
C ARG A 65 -5.50 8.51 1.25
N HIS A 66 -4.96 8.66 2.46
CA HIS A 66 -5.78 8.79 3.65
C HIS A 66 -6.42 10.18 3.70
N LEU A 67 -7.73 10.25 3.81
CA LEU A 67 -8.52 11.48 3.83
C LEU A 67 -9.07 11.73 5.24
N SER A 68 -8.92 12.94 5.74
CA SER A 68 -9.68 13.44 6.89
C SER A 68 -10.94 14.15 6.42
N LEU A 69 -12.06 13.92 7.09
CA LEU A 69 -13.27 14.72 6.91
C LEU A 69 -13.18 16.05 7.69
N PRO A 70 -13.90 17.10 7.27
CA PRO A 70 -14.16 18.26 8.12
C PRO A 70 -14.81 17.82 9.44
N LYS A 71 -14.57 18.58 10.53
CA LYS A 71 -15.07 18.22 11.87
C LYS A 71 -16.58 17.95 11.89
N GLU A 72 -17.33 18.71 11.14
CA GLU A 72 -18.79 18.63 11.04
C GLU A 72 -19.29 17.29 10.47
N LEU A 73 -18.41 16.56 9.77
CA LEU A 73 -18.69 15.25 9.16
C LEU A 73 -17.97 14.10 9.88
N MET A 74 -17.15 14.40 10.90
CA MET A 74 -16.45 13.37 11.67
C MET A 74 -17.43 12.67 12.61
N GLY A 75 -17.44 11.34 12.58
CA GLY A 75 -18.18 10.52 13.52
C GLY A 75 -17.38 10.19 14.79
N MET A 76 -18.05 9.50 15.72
CA MET A 76 -17.49 9.09 17.01
C MET A 76 -16.13 8.37 16.86
N PHE A 77 -16.00 7.43 15.95
CA PHE A 77 -14.75 6.67 15.74
C PHE A 77 -13.61 7.57 15.27
N GLN A 78 -13.88 8.45 14.30
CA GLN A 78 -12.87 9.36 13.77
C GLN A 78 -12.36 10.36 14.82
N PHE A 79 -13.25 10.92 15.64
CA PHE A 79 -12.84 11.75 16.78
C PHE A 79 -11.98 10.98 17.77
N ARG A 80 -12.39 9.77 18.16
CA ARG A 80 -11.59 8.93 19.08
C ARG A 80 -10.18 8.67 18.52
N MET A 81 -10.06 8.31 17.25
CA MET A 81 -8.76 8.05 16.62
C MET A 81 -7.92 9.32 16.53
N ALA A 82 -8.51 10.44 16.10
CA ALA A 82 -7.82 11.71 15.99
C ALA A 82 -7.32 12.21 17.36
N MET A 83 -8.15 12.12 18.39
CA MET A 83 -7.77 12.47 19.76
C MET A 83 -6.60 11.62 20.25
N ALA A 84 -6.63 10.30 20.02
CA ALA A 84 -5.55 9.40 20.42
C ALA A 84 -4.23 9.74 19.71
N TRP A 85 -4.26 9.96 18.41
CA TRP A 85 -3.05 10.27 17.63
C TRP A 85 -2.50 11.68 17.92
N GLN A 86 -3.40 12.65 18.15
CA GLN A 86 -3.02 14.03 18.46
C GLN A 86 -2.76 14.25 19.96
N ARG A 87 -2.97 13.21 20.80
CA ARG A 87 -2.85 13.29 22.27
C ARG A 87 -3.68 14.44 22.83
N SER A 88 -4.91 14.56 22.35
CA SER A 88 -5.87 15.60 22.76
C SER A 88 -6.90 15.00 23.71
N ASP A 89 -7.25 15.74 24.75
CA ASP A 89 -8.27 15.34 25.72
C ASP A 89 -9.68 15.85 25.32
N SER A 90 -9.78 16.62 24.24
CA SER A 90 -11.02 17.27 23.82
C SER A 90 -11.22 17.18 22.30
N PRO A 91 -12.44 16.86 21.81
CA PRO A 91 -12.74 16.84 20.39
C PRO A 91 -12.65 18.24 19.74
N GLU A 92 -12.84 19.32 20.51
CA GLU A 92 -12.70 20.69 20.00
C GLU A 92 -11.26 21.01 19.58
N GLN A 93 -10.28 20.38 20.20
CA GLN A 93 -8.85 20.54 19.89
C GLN A 93 -8.37 19.69 18.71
N VAL A 94 -9.20 18.74 18.26
CA VAL A 94 -8.85 17.90 17.08
C VAL A 94 -8.69 18.79 15.87
N ASN A 95 -7.58 18.62 15.15
CA ASN A 95 -7.32 19.26 13.87
C ASN A 95 -7.25 18.20 12.75
N PRO A 96 -8.17 18.18 11.78
CA PRO A 96 -8.08 17.24 10.66
C PRO A 96 -6.81 17.48 9.85
N TRP A 97 -5.90 16.49 9.80
CA TRP A 97 -4.58 16.67 9.18
C TRP A 97 -4.56 16.55 7.66
N PHE A 98 -5.51 15.76 7.12
CA PHE A 98 -5.49 15.33 5.71
C PHE A 98 -6.78 15.76 5.01
N LEU A 99 -7.22 17.02 5.20
CA LEU A 99 -8.28 17.60 4.40
C LEU A 99 -7.85 17.63 2.93
N ARG A 100 -8.81 17.45 2.00
CA ARG A 100 -8.55 17.30 0.56
C ARG A 100 -7.65 18.40 -0.03
N ASP A 101 -7.80 19.63 0.43
CA ASP A 101 -7.04 20.79 -0.07
C ASP A 101 -5.79 21.10 0.77
N ALA A 102 -5.53 20.33 1.82
CA ALA A 102 -4.35 20.54 2.66
C ALA A 102 -3.07 20.08 1.93
N PRO A 103 -1.97 20.82 2.07
CA PRO A 103 -0.68 20.40 1.48
C PRO A 103 -0.23 19.01 1.92
N GLY A 104 -0.49 18.65 3.18
CA GLY A 104 -0.17 17.33 3.74
C GLY A 104 -0.94 16.16 3.13
N PHE A 105 -2.06 16.43 2.46
CA PHE A 105 -2.87 15.42 1.77
C PHE A 105 -2.25 14.96 0.45
N GLN A 106 -1.41 15.76 -0.18
CA GLN A 106 -0.84 15.47 -1.49
C GLN A 106 0.18 14.33 -1.43
N ILE A 107 0.21 13.51 -2.48
CA ILE A 107 1.27 12.51 -2.68
C ILE A 107 2.59 13.26 -2.86
N VAL A 108 3.69 12.73 -2.31
CA VAL A 108 5.01 13.34 -2.47
C VAL A 108 5.39 13.47 -3.95
N PRO A 109 5.99 14.61 -4.36
CA PRO A 109 6.25 14.90 -5.77
C PRO A 109 7.10 13.85 -6.48
N GLU A 110 8.00 13.17 -5.76
CA GLU A 110 8.89 12.13 -6.28
C GLU A 110 8.14 10.94 -6.87
N LEU A 111 6.91 10.69 -6.40
CA LEU A 111 6.10 9.54 -6.81
C LEU A 111 4.96 9.91 -7.75
N SER A 112 4.87 11.17 -8.17
CA SER A 112 3.76 11.72 -9.00
C SER A 112 3.02 10.67 -9.82
N PRO A 113 1.73 10.42 -9.54
CA PRO A 113 0.91 9.48 -10.32
C PRO A 113 0.78 9.92 -11.77
N LEU A 114 0.83 8.97 -12.69
CA LEU A 114 0.56 9.23 -14.11
C LEU A 114 -0.95 9.30 -14.37
N PRO A 115 -1.42 9.99 -15.42
CA PRO A 115 -2.84 10.05 -15.77
C PRO A 115 -3.49 8.67 -16.03
N THR A 116 -2.69 7.65 -16.29
CA THR A 116 -3.12 6.26 -16.53
C THR A 116 -3.13 5.41 -15.27
N GLU A 117 -2.80 5.96 -14.11
CA GLU A 117 -2.72 5.26 -12.83
C GLU A 117 -3.92 5.61 -11.95
N GLY A 118 -4.38 4.65 -11.14
CA GLY A 118 -5.50 4.86 -10.25
C GLY A 118 -5.09 5.65 -9.01
N VAL A 119 -5.83 6.71 -8.66
CA VAL A 119 -5.66 7.42 -7.38
C VAL A 119 -7.00 7.44 -6.68
N PHE A 120 -7.04 6.98 -5.43
CA PHE A 120 -8.27 6.95 -4.63
C PHE A 120 -8.05 7.41 -3.20
N ASP A 121 -9.10 8.01 -2.64
CA ASP A 121 -9.13 8.47 -1.26
C ASP A 121 -9.84 7.45 -0.38
N LYS A 122 -9.38 7.27 0.84
CA LYS A 122 -9.98 6.38 1.83
C LYS A 122 -10.04 7.02 3.21
N LEU A 123 -11.06 6.65 3.97
CA LEU A 123 -11.27 7.05 5.37
C LEU A 123 -10.84 5.96 6.36
N THR A 124 -10.67 4.75 5.86
CA THR A 124 -10.42 3.52 6.62
C THR A 124 -8.95 3.12 6.56
N MET A 125 -8.52 2.21 7.43
CA MET A 125 -7.15 1.72 7.42
C MET A 125 -6.90 0.78 6.25
N SER A 126 -7.80 -0.17 5.99
CA SER A 126 -7.69 -1.01 4.80
C SER A 126 -7.98 -0.22 3.53
N ALA A 127 -7.14 -0.40 2.51
CA ALA A 127 -7.35 0.18 1.19
C ALA A 127 -8.56 -0.39 0.44
N PHE A 128 -9.07 -1.54 0.87
CA PHE A 128 -10.24 -2.20 0.26
C PHE A 128 -11.57 -1.71 0.85
N GLU A 129 -11.58 -1.26 2.11
CA GLU A 129 -12.82 -0.92 2.79
C GLU A 129 -13.40 0.40 2.29
N ALA A 130 -14.63 0.36 1.80
CA ALA A 130 -15.38 1.50 1.27
C ALA A 130 -14.67 2.26 0.14
N THR A 131 -13.88 1.55 -0.68
CA THR A 131 -13.22 2.10 -1.87
C THR A 131 -13.59 1.30 -3.12
N TRP A 132 -13.23 1.82 -4.29
CA TRP A 132 -13.44 1.11 -5.55
C TRP A 132 -12.27 0.15 -5.92
N LEU A 133 -11.27 -0.04 -5.04
CA LEU A 133 -10.07 -0.81 -5.36
C LEU A 133 -10.38 -2.27 -5.71
N ASP A 134 -11.18 -2.97 -4.89
CA ASP A 134 -11.55 -4.37 -5.14
C ASP A 134 -12.25 -4.52 -6.49
N PHE A 135 -13.21 -3.64 -6.78
CA PHE A 135 -13.91 -3.65 -8.07
C PHE A 135 -12.94 -3.50 -9.24
N ALA A 136 -12.04 -2.51 -9.19
CA ALA A 136 -11.10 -2.25 -10.27
C ALA A 136 -10.10 -3.40 -10.47
N LEU A 137 -9.59 -3.99 -9.40
CA LEU A 137 -8.68 -5.13 -9.47
C LEU A 137 -9.36 -6.35 -10.12
N ARG A 138 -10.58 -6.68 -9.68
CA ARG A 138 -11.33 -7.83 -10.24
C ARG A 138 -11.69 -7.64 -11.69
N ASP A 139 -12.18 -6.45 -12.06
CA ASP A 139 -12.55 -6.12 -13.45
C ASP A 139 -11.36 -6.19 -14.39
N CYS A 140 -10.17 -5.85 -13.89
CA CYS A 140 -8.89 -5.99 -14.62
C CYS A 140 -8.30 -7.42 -14.61
N GLY A 141 -8.94 -8.39 -13.97
CA GLY A 141 -8.44 -9.77 -13.85
C GLY A 141 -7.21 -9.91 -12.95
N ILE A 142 -6.99 -8.96 -12.03
CA ILE A 142 -5.90 -8.98 -11.07
C ILE A 142 -6.23 -9.94 -9.93
N ASN A 143 -5.30 -10.78 -9.54
CA ASN A 143 -5.44 -11.73 -8.44
C ASN A 143 -4.31 -11.64 -7.40
N ALA A 144 -3.36 -10.74 -7.61
CA ALA A 144 -2.29 -10.46 -6.66
C ALA A 144 -1.99 -8.96 -6.62
N PHE A 145 -1.44 -8.49 -5.51
CA PHE A 145 -0.96 -7.11 -5.44
C PHE A 145 0.34 -7.01 -4.66
N ILE A 146 1.25 -6.18 -5.18
CA ILE A 146 2.46 -5.74 -4.49
C ILE A 146 2.08 -4.51 -3.68
N ILE A 147 2.46 -4.45 -2.41
CA ILE A 147 2.18 -3.29 -1.56
C ILE A 147 3.47 -2.68 -1.02
N VAL A 148 3.55 -1.34 -1.12
CA VAL A 148 4.63 -0.49 -0.63
C VAL A 148 4.05 0.77 0.00
N GLY A 149 4.77 1.45 0.88
CA GLY A 149 4.35 2.75 1.44
C GLY A 149 4.31 2.81 2.96
N VAL A 150 3.35 3.58 3.53
CA VAL A 150 3.28 3.90 4.97
C VAL A 150 1.83 4.00 5.49
N ALA A 151 1.51 3.62 6.74
CA ALA A 151 2.38 3.02 7.73
C ALA A 151 2.07 1.53 7.87
N THR A 152 3.11 0.73 8.05
CA THR A 152 3.03 -0.74 8.11
C THR A 152 2.03 -1.23 9.15
N GLU A 153 2.15 -0.76 10.40
CA GLU A 153 1.37 -1.19 11.56
C GLU A 153 -0.05 -0.60 11.60
N ILE A 154 -0.31 0.44 10.81
CA ILE A 154 -1.60 1.15 10.86
C ILE A 154 -2.49 0.75 9.69
N GLY A 155 -1.96 0.72 8.48
CA GLY A 155 -2.76 0.56 7.28
C GLY A 155 -2.32 -0.53 6.33
N ILE A 156 -1.01 -0.81 6.22
CA ILE A 156 -0.51 -1.85 5.31
C ILE A 156 -0.92 -3.23 5.83
N GLU A 157 -0.67 -3.55 7.10
CA GLU A 157 -1.09 -4.84 7.68
C GLU A 157 -2.59 -5.11 7.52
N PRO A 158 -3.52 -4.20 7.91
CA PRO A 158 -4.96 -4.41 7.68
C PRO A 158 -5.31 -4.57 6.20
N THR A 159 -4.62 -3.86 5.30
CA THR A 159 -4.86 -3.99 3.85
C THR A 159 -4.42 -5.36 3.34
N VAL A 160 -3.27 -5.87 3.77
CA VAL A 160 -2.76 -7.20 3.40
C VAL A 160 -3.75 -8.28 3.85
N ARG A 161 -4.19 -8.26 5.10
CA ARG A 161 -5.15 -9.25 5.64
C ARG A 161 -6.49 -9.19 4.92
N HIS A 162 -7.04 -7.98 4.75
CA HIS A 162 -8.31 -7.81 4.04
C HIS A 162 -8.20 -8.27 2.58
N GLY A 163 -7.09 -7.97 1.90
CA GLY A 163 -6.84 -8.45 0.54
C GLY A 163 -6.75 -9.97 0.46
N ALA A 164 -6.12 -10.63 1.44
CA ALA A 164 -6.07 -12.08 1.54
C ALA A 164 -7.47 -12.68 1.80
N ASP A 165 -8.28 -12.10 2.68
CA ASP A 165 -9.67 -12.50 2.93
C ASP A 165 -10.56 -12.35 1.67
N LEU A 166 -10.27 -11.37 0.82
CA LEU A 166 -10.92 -11.20 -0.49
C LEU A 166 -10.40 -12.17 -1.56
N GLY A 167 -9.37 -12.96 -1.27
CA GLY A 167 -8.81 -13.98 -2.17
C GLY A 167 -7.68 -13.49 -3.08
N TYR A 168 -7.10 -12.32 -2.80
CA TYR A 168 -5.88 -11.87 -3.46
C TYR A 168 -4.64 -12.52 -2.85
N ILE A 169 -3.53 -12.51 -3.60
CA ILE A 169 -2.20 -12.91 -3.10
C ILE A 169 -1.41 -11.62 -2.85
N PRO A 170 -1.27 -11.16 -1.58
CA PRO A 170 -0.46 -10.00 -1.27
C PRO A 170 1.04 -10.29 -1.37
N VAL A 171 1.81 -9.32 -1.86
CA VAL A 171 3.28 -9.32 -1.87
C VAL A 171 3.75 -8.08 -1.12
N LEU A 172 4.33 -8.27 0.06
CA LEU A 172 4.80 -7.17 0.92
C LEU A 172 6.29 -6.91 0.69
N VAL A 173 6.64 -5.70 0.25
CA VAL A 173 8.04 -5.27 0.04
C VAL A 173 8.50 -4.56 1.32
N THR A 174 9.16 -5.28 2.21
CA THR A 174 9.36 -4.86 3.61
C THR A 174 10.24 -3.62 3.78
N ASP A 175 11.27 -3.46 2.98
CA ASP A 175 12.18 -2.30 3.01
C ASP A 175 11.64 -1.08 2.23
N ALA A 176 10.57 -1.26 1.45
CA ALA A 176 9.78 -0.19 0.85
C ALA A 176 8.52 0.13 1.68
N CYS A 177 8.38 -0.44 2.88
CA CYS A 177 7.32 -0.16 3.83
C CYS A 177 7.91 0.47 5.09
N GLY A 178 7.28 1.55 5.56
CA GLY A 178 7.71 2.24 6.78
C GLY A 178 6.62 2.29 7.83
N GLY A 179 7.01 2.59 9.07
CA GLY A 179 6.10 2.72 10.19
C GLY A 179 6.36 3.97 11.02
N GLY A 180 5.33 4.45 11.70
CA GLY A 180 5.45 5.50 12.71
C GLY A 180 6.09 4.98 14.00
N ASN A 181 5.98 3.68 14.25
CA ASN A 181 6.62 2.97 15.35
C ASN A 181 7.32 1.72 14.81
N GLU A 182 8.67 1.73 14.84
CA GLU A 182 9.50 0.65 14.27
C GLU A 182 9.22 -0.72 14.88
N GLU A 183 8.98 -0.77 16.20
CA GLU A 183 8.72 -2.03 16.90
C GLU A 183 7.33 -2.58 16.54
N ALA A 184 6.32 -1.72 16.44
CA ALA A 184 4.98 -2.12 16.00
C ALA A 184 5.01 -2.59 14.54
N ALA A 185 5.68 -1.86 13.65
CA ALA A 185 5.85 -2.25 12.24
C ALA A 185 6.54 -3.63 12.10
N LYS A 186 7.60 -3.88 12.89
CA LYS A 186 8.28 -5.18 12.93
C LYS A 186 7.33 -6.30 13.37
N ARG A 187 6.55 -6.09 14.44
CA ARG A 187 5.54 -7.08 14.90
C ARG A 187 4.50 -7.37 13.83
N SER A 188 4.04 -6.35 13.11
CA SER A 188 3.10 -6.51 11.99
C SER A 188 3.68 -7.42 10.90
N ILE A 189 4.93 -7.16 10.48
CA ILE A 189 5.60 -7.99 9.47
C ILE A 189 5.77 -9.45 9.95
N GLU A 190 6.23 -9.65 11.19
CA GLU A 190 6.39 -10.99 11.75
C GLU A 190 5.04 -11.72 11.90
N SER A 191 3.96 -11.01 12.22
CA SER A 191 2.61 -11.56 12.29
C SER A 191 2.12 -12.01 10.91
N LEU A 192 2.32 -11.20 9.87
CA LEU A 192 1.97 -11.57 8.49
C LEU A 192 2.77 -12.77 7.99
N LYS A 193 4.08 -12.83 8.32
CA LYS A 193 4.92 -13.99 8.04
C LYS A 193 4.40 -15.26 8.70
N PHE A 194 4.08 -15.17 9.98
CA PHE A 194 3.59 -16.33 10.77
C PHE A 194 2.26 -16.85 10.22
N ALA A 195 1.33 -15.97 9.89
CA ALA A 195 0.02 -16.33 9.37
C ALA A 195 0.08 -16.83 7.91
N GLY A 196 1.11 -16.46 7.16
CA GLY A 196 1.21 -16.79 5.73
C GLY A 196 0.30 -15.93 4.85
N ASP A 197 -0.15 -14.79 5.34
CA ASP A 197 -1.08 -13.90 4.65
C ASP A 197 -0.45 -13.19 3.44
N ALA A 198 0.88 -13.16 3.35
CA ALA A 198 1.58 -12.49 2.27
C ALA A 198 2.88 -13.19 1.90
N LEU A 199 3.30 -13.05 0.63
CA LEU A 199 4.68 -13.28 0.23
C LEU A 199 5.52 -12.08 0.68
N ILE A 200 6.63 -12.36 1.37
CA ILE A 200 7.52 -11.34 1.90
C ILE A 200 8.75 -11.22 0.98
N THR A 201 9.08 -9.99 0.60
CA THR A 201 10.22 -9.69 -0.28
C THR A 201 10.86 -8.35 0.09
N ASP A 202 11.92 -7.99 -0.63
CA ASP A 202 12.60 -6.71 -0.58
C ASP A 202 12.58 -5.99 -1.94
N THR A 203 13.00 -4.72 -1.93
CA THR A 203 13.02 -3.86 -3.12
C THR A 203 13.88 -4.43 -4.26
N GLU A 204 15.05 -4.99 -3.96
CA GLU A 204 15.96 -5.50 -4.98
C GLU A 204 15.36 -6.72 -5.67
N THR A 205 14.93 -7.68 -4.89
CA THR A 205 14.31 -8.92 -5.36
C THR A 205 13.07 -8.66 -6.22
N ILE A 206 12.15 -7.82 -5.78
CA ILE A 206 10.92 -7.54 -6.54
C ILE A 206 11.22 -6.77 -7.83
N CYS A 207 12.16 -5.83 -7.82
CA CYS A 207 12.59 -5.12 -9.03
C CYS A 207 13.21 -6.07 -10.05
N ASP A 208 14.00 -7.05 -9.62
CA ASP A 208 14.58 -8.06 -10.51
C ASP A 208 13.51 -8.96 -11.14
N VAL A 209 12.52 -9.39 -10.36
CA VAL A 209 11.38 -10.17 -10.86
C VAL A 209 10.62 -9.39 -11.92
N LEU A 210 10.30 -8.13 -11.66
CA LEU A 210 9.57 -7.27 -12.60
C LEU A 210 10.37 -7.00 -13.88
N ARG A 211 11.69 -6.75 -13.79
CA ARG A 211 12.57 -6.56 -14.96
C ARG A 211 12.64 -7.79 -15.86
N LYS A 212 12.77 -8.98 -15.30
CA LYS A 212 12.75 -10.24 -16.07
C LYS A 212 11.45 -10.42 -16.85
N ARG A 213 10.32 -9.99 -16.30
CA ARG A 213 9.00 -10.09 -16.92
C ARG A 213 8.78 -9.04 -18.02
N SER A 214 9.42 -7.88 -17.95
CA SER A 214 9.32 -6.84 -18.98
C SER A 214 10.04 -7.19 -20.30
N GLY A 215 10.86 -8.24 -20.33
CA GLY A 215 11.70 -8.59 -21.48
C GLY A 215 12.89 -7.64 -21.67
N ILE A 216 13.11 -6.70 -20.77
CA ILE A 216 14.27 -5.79 -20.77
C ILE A 216 15.44 -6.57 -20.17
N ARG A 217 16.34 -7.09 -21.04
CA ARG A 217 17.62 -7.60 -20.59
C ARG A 217 18.43 -6.45 -20.00
N SER A 218 18.95 -6.65 -18.78
CA SER A 218 19.97 -5.76 -18.22
C SER A 218 21.16 -5.68 -19.22
N ALA A 219 21.43 -4.46 -19.66
CA ALA A 219 22.63 -4.15 -20.42
C ALA A 219 23.85 -4.14 -19.49
#